data_3ac1a5f2e9b66549629e6b711773374d
#
_entry.id   3ac1a5f2e9b66549629e6b711773374d
#
_cell.length_a   1.000
_cell.length_b   1.000
_cell.length_c   1.000
_cell.angle_alpha   90.00
_cell.angle_beta   90.00
_cell.angle_gamma   90.00
#
_symmetry.space_group_name_H-M   'P 1'
#
loop_
_entity.id
_entity.type
_entity.pdbx_description
1 polymer ?
#
loop_
_entity_poly.entity_id
_entity_poly.type
_entity_poly.pdbx_seq_one_letter_code
_entity_poly.pdbx_strand_id
1 'polypeptide(L)'
;TIDFEKGEVTVEIILEDELPYKNESASKLPEKNTKKFNSLKNKLKTSDISPKEKKRIIDEKEISKRKDVSKKKIKKKLADIIKSKGFDGKPLLNKQLADKKGKTVTPKTADKYAASLVSNTPIKTKSYKAKDGKKRTVYTVKVPMKSDHINTRADRYKKKVLKQSKRFNIDPIIAFAVMETESAFNPKAKSHIPAYGLMQLVPKSGARDAYLYVYKKDKFVDGRYLYQPEKNIELG
;
A
#
# COMPACT_ATOMS: atom_id res chain seq x y z
N THR A 1 -1.54 -2.35 -1.87
CA THR A 1 -2.94 -1.98 -1.53
C THR A 1 -3.05 -1.60 -0.06
N ILE A 2 -4.07 -0.80 0.26
CA ILE A 2 -4.51 -0.49 1.62
C ILE A 2 -5.91 -1.09 1.77
N ASP A 3 -6.09 -1.98 2.73
CA ASP A 3 -7.39 -2.52 3.12
C ASP A 3 -7.80 -1.81 4.42
N PHE A 4 -8.68 -0.84 4.31
CA PHE A 4 -9.11 -0.02 5.45
C PHE A 4 -10.10 -0.75 6.35
N GLU A 5 -10.85 -1.70 5.81
CA GLU A 5 -11.79 -2.53 6.57
C GLU A 5 -11.02 -3.52 7.47
N LYS A 6 -10.11 -4.29 6.89
CA LYS A 6 -9.27 -5.23 7.63
C LYS A 6 -8.15 -4.59 8.44
N GLY A 7 -7.90 -3.30 8.26
CA GLY A 7 -6.79 -2.62 8.92
C GLY A 7 -5.42 -3.14 8.51
N GLU A 8 -5.20 -3.38 7.22
CA GLU A 8 -3.97 -3.98 6.72
C GLU A 8 -3.41 -3.22 5.50
N VAL A 9 -2.11 -3.03 5.46
CA VAL A 9 -1.38 -2.57 4.27
C VAL A 9 -0.65 -3.75 3.67
N THR A 10 -1.01 -4.15 2.45
CA THR A 10 -0.33 -5.22 1.70
C THR A 10 0.55 -4.61 0.61
N VAL A 11 1.82 -4.97 0.62
CA VAL A 11 2.79 -4.61 -0.43
C VAL A 11 3.18 -5.86 -1.19
N GLU A 12 2.94 -5.84 -2.51
CA GLU A 12 3.30 -6.93 -3.42
C GLU A 12 4.23 -6.41 -4.50
N ILE A 13 5.27 -7.19 -4.77
CA ILE A 13 6.22 -6.99 -5.88
C ILE A 13 6.28 -8.28 -6.68
N ILE A 14 6.16 -8.16 -7.99
CA ILE A 14 6.30 -9.27 -8.94
C ILE A 14 7.65 -9.13 -9.61
N LEU A 15 8.44 -10.19 -9.60
CA LEU A 15 9.69 -10.30 -10.36
C LEU A 15 9.58 -11.46 -11.34
N GLU A 16 10.10 -11.28 -12.56
CA GLU A 16 10.27 -12.36 -13.52
C GLU A 16 11.42 -13.26 -13.06
N ASP A 17 11.26 -14.57 -13.19
CA ASP A 17 12.28 -15.55 -12.77
C ASP A 17 13.42 -15.65 -13.77
N GLU A 18 13.20 -15.24 -15.01
CA GLU A 18 14.22 -15.12 -16.04
C GLU A 18 14.68 -13.67 -16.17
N LEU A 19 15.81 -13.36 -15.53
CA LEU A 19 16.60 -12.19 -15.93
C LEU A 19 17.44 -12.64 -17.13
N PRO A 20 17.38 -11.95 -18.30
CA PRO A 20 18.33 -12.20 -19.36
C PRO A 20 19.73 -11.96 -18.78
N TYR A 21 20.57 -12.98 -18.86
CA TYR A 21 21.97 -12.90 -18.49
C TYR A 21 22.66 -11.96 -19.48
N LYS A 22 22.63 -10.65 -19.22
CA LYS A 22 23.57 -9.73 -19.85
C LYS A 22 24.87 -9.85 -19.09
N ASN A 23 25.89 -10.32 -19.78
CA ASN A 23 27.28 -10.26 -19.35
C ASN A 23 27.66 -8.80 -19.07
N GLU A 24 27.33 -8.28 -17.92
CA GLU A 24 27.90 -7.05 -17.41
C GLU A 24 29.07 -7.42 -16.51
N SER A 25 30.25 -6.98 -16.98
CA SER A 25 31.54 -7.05 -16.30
C SER A 25 31.42 -6.83 -14.78
N ALA A 26 32.13 -7.70 -14.06
CA ALA A 26 32.18 -7.92 -12.61
C ALA A 26 32.64 -6.72 -11.74
N SER A 27 32.37 -5.49 -12.08
CA SER A 27 33.02 -4.32 -11.47
C SER A 27 32.19 -3.45 -10.53
N LYS A 28 30.91 -3.77 -10.18
CA LYS A 28 30.19 -3.00 -9.16
C LYS A 28 29.27 -3.88 -8.30
N LEU A 29 29.81 -4.41 -7.21
CA LEU A 29 29.06 -5.08 -6.13
C LEU A 29 29.20 -4.30 -4.83
N PRO A 30 28.09 -4.07 -4.07
CA PRO A 30 28.17 -3.45 -2.75
C PRO A 30 28.76 -4.41 -1.70
N GLU A 31 29.66 -3.87 -0.89
CA GLU A 31 30.60 -4.57 0.02
C GLU A 31 30.02 -5.14 1.34
N LYS A 32 28.76 -5.47 1.46
CA LYS A 32 28.23 -5.92 2.77
C LYS A 32 27.69 -7.36 2.76
N ASN A 33 28.57 -8.32 2.48
CA ASN A 33 28.45 -9.73 2.94
C ASN A 33 29.70 -10.53 2.55
N THR A 34 30.86 -9.96 2.80
CA THR A 34 32.15 -10.34 2.20
C THR A 34 32.69 -11.71 2.65
N LYS A 35 32.45 -12.17 3.87
CA LYS A 35 33.09 -13.43 4.34
C LYS A 35 32.51 -14.69 3.68
N LYS A 36 31.17 -14.83 3.62
CA LYS A 36 30.53 -16.00 3.00
C LYS A 36 30.62 -15.95 1.47
N PHE A 37 30.63 -14.73 0.88
CA PHE A 37 30.81 -14.51 -0.56
C PHE A 37 32.21 -14.81 -1.05
N ASN A 38 33.24 -14.42 -0.29
CA ASN A 38 34.64 -14.69 -0.65
C ASN A 38 34.98 -16.18 -0.53
N SER A 39 34.44 -16.92 0.45
CA SER A 39 34.59 -18.36 0.55
C SER A 39 33.97 -19.11 -0.64
N LEU A 40 32.78 -18.63 -1.12
CA LEU A 40 32.11 -19.19 -2.30
C LEU A 40 32.84 -18.83 -3.63
N LYS A 41 33.40 -17.62 -3.71
CA LYS A 41 34.18 -17.17 -4.88
C LYS A 41 35.49 -17.96 -5.01
N ASN A 42 36.11 -18.29 -3.90
CA ASN A 42 37.30 -19.13 -3.88
C ASN A 42 36.99 -20.59 -4.25
N LYS A 43 35.85 -21.13 -3.82
CA LYS A 43 35.37 -22.47 -4.23
C LYS A 43 35.06 -22.56 -5.72
N LEU A 44 34.60 -21.49 -6.38
CA LEU A 44 34.32 -21.48 -7.83
C LEU A 44 35.57 -21.45 -8.72
N LYS A 45 36.75 -21.14 -8.15
CA LYS A 45 38.04 -21.12 -8.87
C LYS A 45 38.76 -22.44 -8.84
N THR A 46 38.33 -23.38 -8.00
CA THR A 46 38.94 -24.73 -7.95
C THR A 46 38.25 -25.64 -8.96
N SER A 47 39.03 -26.38 -9.74
CA SER A 47 38.60 -27.28 -10.82
C SER A 47 37.73 -28.47 -10.39
N ASP A 48 37.54 -28.68 -9.08
CA ASP A 48 36.99 -29.88 -8.47
C ASP A 48 35.52 -29.86 -8.13
N ILE A 49 34.76 -28.85 -8.59
CA ILE A 49 33.33 -28.75 -8.28
C ILE A 49 32.51 -29.42 -9.38
N SER A 50 31.64 -30.36 -9.00
CA SER A 50 30.74 -31.02 -9.94
C SER A 50 29.80 -30.06 -10.65
N PRO A 51 29.38 -30.33 -11.91
CA PRO A 51 28.43 -29.49 -12.63
C PRO A 51 27.13 -29.24 -11.85
N LYS A 52 26.66 -30.19 -11.04
CA LYS A 52 25.48 -30.13 -10.20
C LYS A 52 25.66 -29.13 -9.05
N GLU A 53 26.82 -29.07 -8.47
CA GLU A 53 27.16 -28.17 -7.36
C GLU A 53 27.39 -26.72 -7.85
N LYS A 54 28.02 -26.57 -9.02
CA LYS A 54 28.12 -25.28 -9.72
C LYS A 54 26.74 -24.67 -9.97
N LYS A 55 25.77 -25.46 -10.45
CA LYS A 55 24.40 -25.05 -10.69
C LYS A 55 23.72 -24.63 -9.40
N ARG A 56 23.83 -25.38 -8.29
CA ARG A 56 23.27 -25.00 -6.97
C ARG A 56 23.82 -23.67 -6.48
N ILE A 57 25.13 -23.43 -6.60
CA ILE A 57 25.75 -22.16 -6.17
C ILE A 57 25.24 -20.98 -7.01
N ILE A 58 25.04 -21.18 -8.31
CA ILE A 58 24.45 -20.13 -9.19
C ILE A 58 23.01 -19.84 -8.81
N ASP A 59 22.19 -20.87 -8.60
CA ASP A 59 20.79 -20.75 -8.21
C ASP A 59 20.65 -20.02 -6.85
N GLU A 60 21.49 -20.37 -5.86
CA GLU A 60 21.50 -19.70 -4.54
C GLU A 60 21.88 -18.22 -4.64
N LYS A 61 22.84 -17.86 -5.49
CA LYS A 61 23.21 -16.46 -5.74
C LYS A 61 22.08 -15.69 -6.39
N GLU A 62 21.42 -16.30 -7.36
CA GLU A 62 20.31 -15.67 -8.06
C GLU A 62 19.12 -15.44 -7.14
N ILE A 63 18.78 -16.42 -6.31
CA ILE A 63 17.75 -16.32 -5.26
C ILE A 63 18.10 -15.20 -4.27
N SER A 64 19.34 -15.10 -3.82
CA SER A 64 19.80 -14.04 -2.91
C SER A 64 19.68 -12.66 -3.55
N LYS A 65 20.15 -12.50 -4.79
CA LYS A 65 20.04 -11.24 -5.55
C LYS A 65 18.57 -10.80 -5.75
N ARG A 66 17.68 -11.75 -6.07
CA ARG A 66 16.24 -11.48 -6.20
C ARG A 66 15.62 -11.04 -4.88
N LYS A 67 15.99 -11.67 -3.75
CA LYS A 67 15.54 -11.25 -2.41
C LYS A 67 15.96 -9.81 -2.11
N ASP A 68 17.17 -9.40 -2.43
CA ASP A 68 17.64 -8.04 -2.17
C ASP A 68 16.93 -7.01 -3.06
N VAL A 69 16.73 -7.34 -4.34
CA VAL A 69 15.94 -6.49 -5.26
C VAL A 69 14.50 -6.36 -4.76
N SER A 70 13.87 -7.47 -4.33
CA SER A 70 12.50 -7.44 -3.82
C SER A 70 12.40 -6.60 -2.55
N LYS A 71 13.33 -6.75 -1.61
CA LYS A 71 13.40 -5.94 -0.38
C LYS A 71 13.50 -4.44 -0.69
N LYS A 72 14.36 -4.06 -1.64
CA LYS A 72 14.54 -2.67 -2.06
C LYS A 72 13.25 -2.09 -2.65
N LYS A 73 12.58 -2.85 -3.54
CA LYS A 73 11.32 -2.45 -4.16
C LYS A 73 10.17 -2.38 -3.15
N ILE A 74 10.04 -3.35 -2.24
CA ILE A 74 9.02 -3.37 -1.18
C ILE A 74 9.22 -2.17 -0.25
N LYS A 75 10.45 -1.90 0.20
CA LYS A 75 10.78 -0.74 1.03
C LYS A 75 10.31 0.56 0.39
N LYS A 76 10.66 0.79 -0.88
CA LYS A 76 10.24 2.00 -1.62
C LYS A 76 8.71 2.08 -1.70
N LYS A 77 8.05 1.02 -2.17
CA LYS A 77 6.60 0.99 -2.35
C LYS A 77 5.83 1.19 -1.02
N LEU A 78 6.32 0.60 0.08
CA LEU A 78 5.72 0.80 1.40
C LEU A 78 5.87 2.26 1.87
N ALA A 79 7.04 2.86 1.72
CA ALA A 79 7.25 4.27 2.05
C ALA A 79 6.35 5.19 1.22
N ASP A 80 6.18 4.94 -0.08
CA ASP A 80 5.31 5.70 -0.97
C ASP A 80 3.83 5.57 -0.54
N ILE A 81 3.39 4.38 -0.15
CA ILE A 81 2.03 4.15 0.38
C ILE A 81 1.82 4.97 1.66
N ILE A 82 2.77 4.97 2.59
CA ILE A 82 2.69 5.73 3.85
C ILE A 82 2.64 7.24 3.58
N LYS A 83 3.37 7.72 2.58
CA LYS A 83 3.40 9.13 2.16
C LYS A 83 2.19 9.54 1.32
N SER A 84 1.39 8.57 0.84
CA SER A 84 0.26 8.84 -0.04
C SER A 84 -0.80 9.71 0.63
N LYS A 85 -1.40 10.62 -0.14
CA LYS A 85 -2.36 11.60 0.36
C LYS A 85 -3.74 11.41 -0.26
N GLY A 86 -4.76 11.84 0.48
CA GLY A 86 -6.11 12.04 -0.03
C GLY A 86 -6.20 13.30 -0.92
N PHE A 87 -7.39 13.53 -1.47
CA PHE A 87 -7.68 14.75 -2.23
C PHE A 87 -7.71 16.02 -1.35
N ASP A 88 -7.80 15.86 -0.04
CA ASP A 88 -7.64 16.92 0.96
C ASP A 88 -6.17 17.24 1.30
N GLY A 89 -5.22 16.63 0.59
CA GLY A 89 -3.77 16.79 0.81
C GLY A 89 -3.23 16.11 2.07
N LYS A 90 -4.08 15.47 2.87
CA LYS A 90 -3.68 14.81 4.13
C LYS A 90 -3.23 13.37 3.88
N PRO A 91 -2.24 12.86 4.65
CA PRO A 91 -1.80 11.48 4.53
C PRO A 91 -2.94 10.48 4.80
N LEU A 92 -3.12 9.48 3.94
CA LEU A 92 -4.18 8.47 4.08
C LEU A 92 -4.02 7.64 5.35
N LEU A 93 -2.78 7.24 5.67
CA LEU A 93 -2.44 6.39 6.82
C LEU A 93 -2.02 7.19 8.07
N ASN A 94 -2.42 8.47 8.16
CA ASN A 94 -2.05 9.31 9.29
C ASN A 94 -2.46 8.68 10.64
N LYS A 95 -1.49 8.51 11.56
CA LYS A 95 -1.64 7.92 12.91
C LYS A 95 -2.14 6.46 12.95
N GLN A 96 -2.26 5.77 11.81
CA GLN A 96 -2.80 4.41 11.76
C GLN A 96 -1.75 3.30 11.83
N LEU A 97 -0.47 3.64 11.69
CA LEU A 97 0.64 2.70 11.81
C LEU A 97 1.51 3.04 13.01
N ALA A 98 2.06 2.02 13.63
CA ALA A 98 3.04 2.15 14.71
C ALA A 98 4.28 1.29 14.43
N ASP A 99 5.42 1.71 14.94
CA ASP A 99 6.63 0.89 14.95
C ASP A 99 6.59 -0.15 16.11
N LYS A 100 7.61 -0.98 16.22
CA LYS A 100 7.73 -2.02 17.26
C LYS A 100 7.73 -1.46 18.70
N LYS A 101 7.99 -0.15 18.86
CA LYS A 101 7.97 0.55 20.15
C LYS A 101 6.64 1.27 20.39
N GLY A 102 5.62 1.06 19.55
CA GLY A 102 4.33 1.73 19.64
C GLY A 102 4.33 3.17 19.13
N LYS A 103 5.47 3.71 18.64
CA LYS A 103 5.55 5.07 18.15
C LYS A 103 4.84 5.20 16.79
N THR A 104 3.98 6.20 16.67
CA THR A 104 3.23 6.49 15.46
C THR A 104 4.14 6.77 14.26
N VAL A 105 3.85 6.11 13.14
CA VAL A 105 4.54 6.32 11.86
C VAL A 105 3.93 7.52 11.14
N THR A 106 4.80 8.39 10.64
CA THR A 106 4.43 9.61 9.90
C THR A 106 5.07 9.57 8.51
N PRO A 107 4.64 10.43 7.56
CA PRO A 107 5.32 10.56 6.28
C PRO A 107 6.82 10.85 6.38
N LYS A 108 7.24 11.61 7.41
CA LYS A 108 8.67 11.91 7.66
C LYS A 108 9.47 10.68 8.10
N THR A 109 8.83 9.74 8.81
CA THR A 109 9.48 8.53 9.31
C THR A 109 9.26 7.31 8.42
N ALA A 110 8.52 7.46 7.31
CA ALA A 110 8.10 6.37 6.42
C ALA A 110 9.27 5.53 5.89
N ASP A 111 10.35 6.16 5.43
CA ASP A 111 11.52 5.46 4.88
C ASP A 111 12.25 4.63 5.93
N LYS A 112 12.43 5.21 7.14
CA LYS A 112 13.05 4.52 8.28
C LYS A 112 12.20 3.34 8.75
N TYR A 113 10.88 3.54 8.84
CA TYR A 113 9.94 2.49 9.20
C TYR A 113 9.93 1.35 8.18
N ALA A 114 9.81 1.66 6.88
CA ALA A 114 9.82 0.68 5.81
C ALA A 114 11.14 -0.12 5.78
N ALA A 115 12.28 0.53 6.05
CA ALA A 115 13.57 -0.14 6.14
C ALA A 115 13.62 -1.13 7.31
N SER A 116 13.21 -0.70 8.49
CA SER A 116 13.18 -1.54 9.69
C SER A 116 12.20 -2.71 9.54
N LEU A 117 11.02 -2.46 8.97
CA LEU A 117 10.01 -3.49 8.79
C LEU A 117 10.47 -4.58 7.82
N VAL A 118 10.99 -4.21 6.65
CA VAL A 118 11.46 -5.17 5.62
C VAL A 118 12.67 -5.98 6.11
N SER A 119 13.50 -5.42 7.00
CA SER A 119 14.63 -6.14 7.59
C SER A 119 14.19 -7.18 8.64
N ASN A 120 13.05 -6.95 9.30
CA ASN A 120 12.60 -7.74 10.45
C ASN A 120 11.34 -8.58 10.21
N THR A 121 10.73 -8.47 9.02
CA THR A 121 9.51 -9.20 8.68
C THR A 121 9.78 -10.23 7.60
N PRO A 122 9.32 -11.48 7.76
CA PRO A 122 9.45 -12.47 6.72
C PRO A 122 8.63 -12.06 5.49
N ILE A 123 9.29 -12.09 4.32
CA ILE A 123 8.64 -11.84 3.03
C ILE A 123 8.06 -13.16 2.54
N LYS A 124 6.74 -13.22 2.40
CA LYS A 124 6.08 -14.39 1.79
C LYS A 124 6.32 -14.37 0.29
N THR A 125 6.60 -15.56 -0.28
CA THR A 125 6.85 -15.73 -1.71
C THR A 125 5.89 -16.76 -2.28
N LYS A 126 5.37 -16.48 -3.50
CA LYS A 126 4.56 -17.41 -4.27
C LYS A 126 4.97 -17.32 -5.74
N SER A 127 5.45 -18.42 -6.31
CA SER A 127 5.77 -18.49 -7.74
C SER A 127 4.60 -19.03 -8.54
N TYR A 128 4.44 -18.53 -9.77
CA TYR A 128 3.41 -18.98 -10.70
C TYR A 128 3.90 -18.82 -12.15
N LYS A 129 3.29 -19.60 -13.06
CA LYS A 129 3.49 -19.46 -14.50
C LYS A 129 2.44 -18.50 -15.05
N ALA A 130 2.87 -17.40 -15.65
CA ALA A 130 1.98 -16.41 -16.23
C ALA A 130 1.43 -16.87 -17.58
N LYS A 131 0.39 -16.18 -18.09
CA LYS A 131 -0.25 -16.54 -19.39
C LYS A 131 0.73 -16.44 -20.57
N ASP A 132 1.77 -15.62 -20.47
CA ASP A 132 2.85 -15.49 -21.44
C ASP A 132 3.91 -16.61 -21.35
N GLY A 133 3.66 -17.64 -20.53
CA GLY A 133 4.56 -18.77 -20.32
C GLY A 133 5.72 -18.50 -19.36
N LYS A 134 5.97 -17.25 -18.97
CA LYS A 134 7.07 -16.89 -18.08
C LYS A 134 6.76 -17.22 -16.63
N LYS A 135 7.77 -17.68 -15.91
CA LYS A 135 7.69 -17.90 -14.46
C LYS A 135 7.92 -16.59 -13.72
N ARG A 136 7.05 -16.28 -12.77
CA ARG A 136 7.11 -15.07 -11.93
C ARG A 136 6.98 -15.43 -10.48
N THR A 137 7.66 -14.66 -9.62
CA THR A 137 7.56 -14.79 -8.18
C THR A 137 7.00 -13.50 -7.58
N VAL A 138 5.92 -13.64 -6.81
CA VAL A 138 5.30 -12.57 -6.03
C VAL A 138 5.95 -12.56 -4.66
N TYR A 139 6.40 -11.40 -4.23
CA TYR A 139 6.93 -11.12 -2.90
C TYR A 139 5.92 -10.25 -2.16
N THR A 140 5.38 -10.75 -1.05
CA THR A 140 4.30 -10.09 -0.29
C THR A 140 4.75 -9.79 1.13
N VAL A 141 4.48 -8.55 1.57
CA VAL A 141 4.60 -8.12 2.96
C VAL A 141 3.28 -7.52 3.41
N LYS A 142 2.79 -7.95 4.57
CA LYS A 142 1.58 -7.47 5.22
C LYS A 142 1.95 -6.68 6.46
N VAL A 143 1.35 -5.51 6.61
CA VAL A 143 1.59 -4.58 7.71
C VAL A 143 0.26 -4.28 8.38
N PRO A 144 0.02 -4.75 9.62
CA PRO A 144 -1.20 -4.44 10.33
C PRO A 144 -1.23 -2.96 10.74
N MET A 145 -2.40 -2.38 10.72
CA MET A 145 -2.67 -1.09 11.32
C MET A 145 -2.85 -1.26 12.84
N LYS A 146 -2.86 -0.15 13.56
CA LYS A 146 -3.21 -0.12 14.99
C LYS A 146 -4.66 -0.58 15.18
N SER A 147 -4.97 -1.15 16.35
CA SER A 147 -6.34 -1.63 16.67
C SER A 147 -7.40 -0.52 16.61
N ASP A 148 -6.99 0.73 16.92
CA ASP A 148 -7.85 1.91 16.91
C ASP A 148 -7.91 2.63 15.53
N HIS A 149 -7.50 1.96 14.45
CA HIS A 149 -7.36 2.58 13.12
C HIS A 149 -8.69 3.13 12.56
N ILE A 150 -9.82 2.48 12.84
CA ILE A 150 -11.17 2.94 12.44
C ILE A 150 -11.50 4.25 13.17
N ASN A 151 -11.40 4.27 14.49
CA ASN A 151 -11.65 5.46 15.30
C ASN A 151 -10.74 6.62 14.91
N THR A 152 -9.46 6.32 14.67
CA THR A 152 -8.49 7.33 14.18
C THR A 152 -8.91 7.96 12.86
N ARG A 153 -9.56 7.20 11.95
CA ARG A 153 -10.10 7.75 10.70
C ARG A 153 -11.40 8.51 10.93
N ALA A 154 -12.31 7.97 11.73
CA ALA A 154 -13.57 8.64 12.07
C ALA A 154 -13.33 10.03 12.68
N ASP A 155 -12.43 10.15 13.64
CA ASP A 155 -12.05 11.42 14.28
C ASP A 155 -11.57 12.48 13.30
N ARG A 156 -10.94 12.06 12.19
CA ARG A 156 -10.50 12.97 11.13
C ARG A 156 -11.64 13.77 10.52
N TYR A 157 -12.83 13.21 10.50
CA TYR A 157 -14.01 13.78 9.86
C TYR A 157 -15.02 14.37 10.87
N LYS A 158 -14.80 14.16 12.18
CA LYS A 158 -15.73 14.52 13.25
C LYS A 158 -16.24 15.96 13.14
N LYS A 159 -15.34 16.95 12.98
CA LYS A 159 -15.76 18.35 12.86
C LYS A 159 -16.66 18.61 11.64
N LYS A 160 -16.38 17.92 10.53
CA LYS A 160 -17.15 18.08 9.28
C LYS A 160 -18.52 17.43 9.39
N VAL A 161 -18.58 16.21 9.94
CA VAL A 161 -19.84 15.51 10.20
C VAL A 161 -20.72 16.33 11.14
N LEU A 162 -20.20 16.75 12.31
CA LEU A 162 -20.98 17.56 13.26
C LEU A 162 -21.51 18.86 12.65
N LYS A 163 -20.73 19.54 11.79
CA LYS A 163 -21.17 20.75 11.09
C LYS A 163 -22.36 20.47 10.18
N GLN A 164 -22.30 19.42 9.37
CA GLN A 164 -23.36 19.10 8.40
C GLN A 164 -24.59 18.49 9.11
N SER A 165 -24.38 17.63 10.11
CA SER A 165 -25.47 17.09 10.92
C SER A 165 -26.31 18.19 11.59
N LYS A 166 -25.63 19.22 12.14
CA LYS A 166 -26.34 20.39 12.69
C LYS A 166 -27.10 21.16 11.61
N ARG A 167 -26.50 21.32 10.40
CA ARG A 167 -27.14 22.07 9.30
C ARG A 167 -28.40 21.40 8.78
N PHE A 168 -28.37 20.07 8.69
CA PHE A 168 -29.49 19.30 8.11
C PHE A 168 -30.37 18.63 9.16
N ASN A 169 -30.13 18.91 10.45
CA ASN A 169 -30.85 18.32 11.58
C ASN A 169 -30.86 16.77 11.56
N ILE A 170 -29.67 16.17 11.33
CA ILE A 170 -29.48 14.73 11.30
C ILE A 170 -28.60 14.31 12.48
N ASP A 171 -28.92 13.19 13.11
CA ASP A 171 -28.04 12.61 14.12
C ASP A 171 -26.65 12.29 13.51
N PRO A 172 -25.55 12.85 14.06
CA PRO A 172 -24.23 12.57 13.55
C PRO A 172 -23.82 11.08 13.59
N ILE A 173 -24.43 10.29 14.47
CA ILE A 173 -24.20 8.85 14.56
C ILE A 173 -24.59 8.16 13.25
N ILE A 174 -25.67 8.57 12.62
CA ILE A 174 -26.15 8.03 11.33
C ILE A 174 -25.08 8.27 10.25
N ALA A 175 -24.59 9.52 10.15
CA ALA A 175 -23.55 9.85 9.17
C ALA A 175 -22.25 9.06 9.40
N PHE A 176 -21.84 8.84 10.66
CA PHE A 176 -20.68 8.00 10.96
C PHE A 176 -20.93 6.54 10.60
N ALA A 177 -22.11 5.98 10.90
CA ALA A 177 -22.45 4.59 10.56
C ALA A 177 -22.43 4.37 9.04
N VAL A 178 -23.00 5.30 8.26
CA VAL A 178 -22.96 5.25 6.79
C VAL A 178 -21.50 5.27 6.30
N MET A 179 -20.67 6.20 6.78
CA MET A 179 -19.26 6.30 6.35
C MET A 179 -18.44 5.07 6.74
N GLU A 180 -18.72 4.43 7.85
CA GLU A 180 -18.07 3.20 8.28
C GLU A 180 -18.44 2.05 7.35
N THR A 181 -19.72 1.83 7.11
CA THR A 181 -20.27 0.75 6.29
C THR A 181 -19.87 0.90 4.82
N GLU A 182 -19.98 2.11 4.26
CA GLU A 182 -19.77 2.37 2.84
C GLU A 182 -18.29 2.43 2.43
N SER A 183 -17.42 2.84 3.32
CA SER A 183 -16.02 3.10 2.94
C SER A 183 -14.98 2.73 3.99
N ALA A 184 -15.37 2.27 5.18
CA ALA A 184 -14.48 2.20 6.35
C ALA A 184 -13.69 3.53 6.54
N PHE A 185 -14.34 4.67 6.33
CA PHE A 185 -13.75 6.03 6.34
C PHE A 185 -12.63 6.24 5.32
N ASN A 186 -12.64 5.53 4.20
CA ASN A 186 -11.69 5.72 3.10
C ASN A 186 -12.18 6.83 2.15
N PRO A 187 -11.53 8.00 2.10
CA PRO A 187 -11.96 9.08 1.22
C PRO A 187 -11.74 8.78 -0.28
N LYS A 188 -10.98 7.73 -0.60
CA LYS A 188 -10.73 7.28 -1.98
C LYS A 188 -11.49 6.00 -2.33
N ALA A 189 -12.48 5.61 -1.54
CA ALA A 189 -13.29 4.45 -1.85
C ALA A 189 -14.00 4.62 -3.20
N LYS A 190 -14.03 3.55 -3.97
CA LYS A 190 -14.75 3.44 -5.25
C LYS A 190 -15.31 2.03 -5.35
N SER A 191 -16.60 1.91 -5.50
CA SER A 191 -17.27 0.63 -5.69
C SER A 191 -17.20 0.13 -7.14
N HIS A 192 -17.64 -1.10 -7.37
CA HIS A 192 -17.77 -1.69 -8.70
C HIS A 192 -18.82 -0.93 -9.54
N ILE A 193 -19.97 -0.62 -8.96
CA ILE A 193 -20.93 0.34 -9.52
C ILE A 193 -20.45 1.70 -9.03
N PRO A 194 -20.09 2.67 -9.93
CA PRO A 194 -19.25 3.80 -9.57
C PRO A 194 -19.91 4.74 -8.54
N ALA A 195 -19.79 4.36 -7.26
CA ALA A 195 -20.01 5.18 -6.10
C ALA A 195 -18.65 5.63 -5.53
N TYR A 196 -18.56 6.85 -4.99
CA TYR A 196 -17.30 7.50 -4.67
C TYR A 196 -17.25 8.10 -3.28
N GLY A 197 -16.11 7.97 -2.63
CA GLY A 197 -15.74 8.68 -1.40
C GLY A 197 -16.35 8.07 -0.15
N LEU A 198 -16.42 8.89 0.92
CA LEU A 198 -16.77 8.46 2.27
C LEU A 198 -18.18 7.87 2.39
N MET A 199 -19.15 8.47 1.71
CA MET A 199 -20.57 8.09 1.77
C MET A 199 -21.03 7.41 0.46
N GLN A 200 -20.09 6.97 -0.39
CA GLN A 200 -20.32 6.21 -1.63
C GLN A 200 -21.43 6.80 -2.52
N LEU A 201 -21.28 8.06 -2.86
CA LEU A 201 -22.25 8.76 -3.69
C LEU A 201 -22.09 8.42 -5.18
N VAL A 202 -23.19 8.16 -5.86
CA VAL A 202 -23.25 7.86 -7.29
C VAL A 202 -23.44 9.16 -8.09
N PRO A 203 -22.52 9.52 -9.03
CA PRO A 203 -22.55 10.79 -9.77
C PRO A 203 -23.83 11.09 -10.54
N LYS A 204 -24.40 10.07 -11.20
CA LYS A 204 -25.55 10.22 -12.09
C LYS A 204 -26.90 10.24 -11.40
N SER A 205 -26.95 9.92 -10.10
CA SER A 205 -28.17 9.86 -9.30
C SER A 205 -27.99 10.61 -7.98
N GLY A 206 -27.86 9.93 -6.85
CA GLY A 206 -27.84 10.52 -5.53
C GLY A 206 -26.94 11.75 -5.36
N ALA A 207 -25.75 11.79 -5.97
CA ALA A 207 -24.88 12.96 -5.87
C ALA A 207 -25.42 14.18 -6.64
N ARG A 208 -26.05 13.98 -7.80
CA ARG A 208 -26.68 15.06 -8.59
C ARG A 208 -27.91 15.60 -7.87
N ASP A 209 -28.75 14.70 -7.35
CA ASP A 209 -29.96 15.06 -6.61
C ASP A 209 -29.61 15.81 -5.31
N ALA A 210 -28.62 15.32 -4.58
CA ALA A 210 -28.09 16.01 -3.39
C ALA A 210 -27.52 17.39 -3.73
N TYR A 211 -26.78 17.52 -4.84
CA TYR A 211 -26.25 18.80 -5.27
C TYR A 211 -27.37 19.80 -5.61
N LEU A 212 -28.40 19.34 -6.33
CA LEU A 212 -29.58 20.15 -6.63
C LEU A 212 -30.28 20.58 -5.35
N TYR A 213 -30.46 19.65 -4.40
CA TYR A 213 -31.11 19.97 -3.11
C TYR A 213 -30.33 21.02 -2.31
N VAL A 214 -28.99 20.82 -2.18
CA VAL A 214 -28.11 21.69 -1.35
C VAL A 214 -27.90 23.08 -1.97
N TYR A 215 -27.63 23.10 -3.30
CA TYR A 215 -27.23 24.35 -3.98
C TYR A 215 -28.26 24.97 -4.88
N LYS A 216 -29.44 24.34 -5.02
CA LYS A 216 -30.54 24.78 -5.90
C LYS A 216 -30.11 24.94 -7.35
N LYS A 217 -29.09 24.17 -7.77
CA LYS A 217 -28.52 24.17 -9.12
C LYS A 217 -28.32 22.74 -9.60
N ASP A 218 -28.81 22.44 -10.79
CA ASP A 218 -28.52 21.15 -11.41
C ASP A 218 -27.08 21.13 -11.92
N LYS A 219 -26.29 20.20 -11.39
CA LYS A 219 -24.89 19.99 -11.80
C LYS A 219 -24.49 18.55 -11.68
N PHE A 220 -23.92 18.02 -12.74
CA PHE A 220 -23.22 16.75 -12.67
C PHE A 220 -21.94 16.90 -11.84
N VAL A 221 -21.81 16.07 -10.79
CA VAL A 221 -20.61 16.01 -9.95
C VAL A 221 -19.87 14.72 -10.22
N ASP A 222 -18.60 14.84 -10.63
CA ASP A 222 -17.78 13.70 -10.97
C ASP A 222 -17.13 13.02 -9.75
N GLY A 223 -16.47 11.89 -9.98
CA GLY A 223 -15.74 11.18 -8.92
C GLY A 223 -14.63 12.01 -8.29
N ARG A 224 -14.00 12.95 -9.02
CA ARG A 224 -12.96 13.84 -8.47
C ARG A 224 -13.55 14.81 -7.43
N TYR A 225 -14.71 15.33 -7.70
CA TYR A 225 -15.46 16.16 -6.74
C TYR A 225 -15.83 15.35 -5.49
N LEU A 226 -16.34 14.13 -5.69
CA LEU A 226 -16.79 13.25 -4.62
C LEU A 226 -15.66 12.63 -3.78
N TYR A 227 -14.42 12.61 -4.27
CA TYR A 227 -13.26 12.23 -3.45
C TYR A 227 -12.80 13.31 -2.46
N GLN A 228 -13.36 14.53 -2.54
CA GLN A 228 -13.12 15.58 -1.57
C GLN A 228 -13.98 15.31 -0.31
N PRO A 229 -13.36 15.01 0.85
CA PRO A 229 -14.11 14.58 2.03
C PRO A 229 -15.21 15.56 2.48
N GLU A 230 -14.92 16.85 2.37
CA GLU A 230 -15.86 17.89 2.78
C GLU A 230 -17.10 17.93 1.90
N LYS A 231 -16.91 17.84 0.59
CA LYS A 231 -17.98 17.83 -0.40
C LYS A 231 -18.81 16.54 -0.34
N ASN A 232 -18.13 15.42 -0.10
CA ASN A 232 -18.79 14.13 0.02
C ASN A 232 -19.68 14.06 1.26
N ILE A 233 -19.20 14.54 2.43
CA ILE A 233 -19.98 14.60 3.67
C ILE A 233 -21.13 15.63 3.60
N GLU A 234 -20.95 16.70 2.81
CA GLU A 234 -21.99 17.74 2.64
C GLU A 234 -23.17 17.25 1.81
N LEU A 235 -22.89 16.38 0.80
CA LEU A 235 -23.91 15.87 -0.12
C LEU A 235 -24.55 14.55 0.32
N GLY A 236 -23.87 13.75 1.15
CA GLY A 236 -24.39 12.47 1.64
C GLY A 236 -25.20 12.64 2.89
#